data_2ca962c65c32242e5b39bd74f7b0e955
#
_entry.id   2ca962c65c32242e5b39bd74f7b0e955
#
_cell.length_a   1.000
_cell.length_b   1.000
_cell.length_c   1.000
_cell.angle_alpha   90.00
_cell.angle_beta   90.00
_cell.angle_gamma   90.00
#
_symmetry.space_group_name_H-M   'P 1'
#
loop_
_entity.id
_entity.type
_entity.pdbx_description
1 polymer ?
#
loop_
_entity_poly.entity_id
_entity_poly.type
_entity_poly.pdbx_seq_one_letter_code
_entity_poly.pdbx_strand_id
1 'polypeptide(L)'
;YKIKIPVPLMKSPSVKLKDEFKVSAWNGYQKDRKGNEDGQIVYITEKGTVWHSDYQCSYLQLSIQYVQYSELQNMRNEGGGKYHKCEQCVYGQAMNGVYITSYGNRYHNSLNCSSLKRTIRAVHKSEVAGRGGCSKCAK
;
A
#
# COMPACT_ATOMS: atom_id res chain seq x y z
N TYR A 1 17.50 -25.27 -22.41
CA TYR A 1 18.32 -24.77 -23.51
C TYR A 1 19.44 -25.73 -23.83
N LYS A 2 19.64 -26.10 -25.10
CA LYS A 2 20.77 -26.90 -25.54
C LYS A 2 21.79 -25.95 -26.13
N ILE A 3 22.95 -25.84 -25.51
CA ILE A 3 24.06 -25.04 -26.01
C ILE A 3 24.99 -26.00 -26.76
N LYS A 4 25.23 -25.71 -28.02
CA LYS A 4 26.26 -26.42 -28.85
C LYS A 4 27.53 -25.60 -28.81
N ILE A 5 28.59 -26.18 -28.26
CA ILE A 5 29.91 -25.55 -28.26
C ILE A 5 30.67 -26.07 -29.52
N PRO A 6 31.00 -25.21 -30.49
CA PRO A 6 31.78 -25.63 -31.64
C PRO A 6 33.25 -25.85 -31.25
N VAL A 7 33.66 -27.10 -31.17
CA VAL A 7 35.09 -27.45 -30.96
C VAL A 7 35.59 -28.02 -32.30
N PRO A 8 36.61 -27.41 -32.94
CA PRO A 8 37.16 -27.96 -34.18
C PRO A 8 37.79 -29.30 -33.89
N LEU A 9 37.44 -30.35 -34.67
CA LEU A 9 37.94 -31.74 -34.64
C LEU A 9 37.38 -32.65 -33.52
N MET A 10 36.43 -32.27 -32.69
CA MET A 10 35.78 -33.18 -31.74
C MET A 10 34.25 -33.11 -31.88
N LYS A 11 33.52 -34.24 -31.69
CA LYS A 11 32.07 -34.24 -31.55
C LYS A 11 31.68 -33.33 -30.37
N SER A 12 30.98 -32.23 -30.67
CA SER A 12 30.55 -31.25 -29.67
C SER A 12 29.71 -31.92 -28.56
N PRO A 13 30.14 -31.95 -27.30
CA PRO A 13 29.29 -32.44 -26.23
C PRO A 13 28.11 -31.50 -26.02
N SER A 14 26.91 -32.04 -25.97
CA SER A 14 25.73 -31.27 -25.64
C SER A 14 25.58 -31.25 -24.10
N VAL A 15 25.72 -30.09 -23.50
CA VAL A 15 25.47 -29.91 -22.07
C VAL A 15 24.02 -29.49 -21.86
N LYS A 16 23.28 -30.26 -21.05
CA LYS A 16 21.94 -29.88 -20.60
C LYS A 16 22.09 -29.09 -19.30
N LEU A 17 21.88 -27.80 -19.37
CA LEU A 17 21.72 -26.95 -18.19
C LEU A 17 20.27 -27.06 -17.71
N LYS A 18 20.06 -27.59 -16.52
CA LYS A 18 18.82 -27.49 -15.76
C LYS A 18 19.02 -26.45 -14.68
N ASP A 19 18.32 -25.37 -14.81
CA ASP A 19 18.25 -24.35 -13.76
C ASP A 19 16.86 -24.42 -13.13
N GLU A 20 16.79 -24.73 -11.84
CA GLU A 20 15.54 -24.72 -11.09
C GLU A 20 15.55 -23.49 -10.16
N PHE A 21 14.75 -22.51 -10.51
CA PHE A 21 14.51 -21.35 -9.65
C PHE A 21 13.35 -21.65 -8.71
N LYS A 22 13.62 -21.70 -7.40
CA LYS A 22 12.56 -21.61 -6.40
C LYS A 22 12.27 -20.13 -6.14
N VAL A 23 11.20 -19.63 -6.69
CA VAL A 23 10.69 -18.29 -6.36
C VAL A 23 9.69 -18.43 -5.24
N SER A 24 10.05 -17.96 -4.05
CA SER A 24 9.09 -17.79 -2.98
C SER A 24 8.37 -16.45 -3.18
N ALA A 25 7.12 -16.49 -3.62
CA ALA A 25 6.28 -15.30 -3.59
C ALA A 25 6.05 -14.93 -2.13
N TRP A 26 6.64 -13.81 -1.68
CA TRP A 26 6.42 -13.30 -0.34
C TRP A 26 5.03 -12.65 -0.29
N ASN A 27 4.06 -13.36 0.28
CA ASN A 27 2.69 -12.90 0.46
C ASN A 27 2.47 -12.17 1.81
N GLY A 28 3.53 -11.86 2.54
CA GLY A 28 3.45 -11.22 3.86
C GLY A 28 2.93 -12.11 4.98
N TYR A 29 2.69 -13.41 4.70
CA TYR A 29 2.21 -14.37 5.66
C TYR A 29 3.21 -15.51 5.83
N GLN A 30 3.87 -15.58 6.98
CA GLN A 30 4.56 -16.77 7.45
C GLN A 30 3.67 -17.48 8.47
N LYS A 31 3.19 -18.66 8.12
CA LYS A 31 2.52 -19.54 9.09
C LYS A 31 3.62 -20.20 9.92
N ASP A 32 3.85 -19.70 11.11
CA ASP A 32 4.73 -20.36 12.05
C ASP A 32 4.18 -21.76 12.35
N ARG A 33 5.06 -22.77 12.29
CA ARG A 33 4.74 -24.20 12.48
C ARG A 33 4.14 -24.53 13.85
N LYS A 34 3.98 -23.55 14.74
CA LYS A 34 3.46 -23.69 16.11
C LYS A 34 2.10 -23.08 16.35
N GLY A 35 1.43 -22.53 15.32
CA GLY A 35 0.05 -22.02 15.48
C GLY A 35 -0.08 -20.82 16.44
N ASN A 36 1.00 -20.16 16.81
CA ASN A 36 0.96 -18.98 17.65
C ASN A 36 0.47 -17.78 16.83
N GLU A 37 -0.47 -17.02 17.39
CA GLU A 37 -0.99 -15.76 16.83
C GLU A 37 0.12 -14.70 16.66
N ASP A 38 1.27 -14.88 17.29
CA ASP A 38 2.43 -13.96 17.26
C ASP A 38 3.08 -13.85 15.88
N GLY A 39 2.86 -14.79 14.95
CA GLY A 39 3.36 -14.74 13.57
C GLY A 39 2.47 -14.01 12.57
N GLN A 40 1.31 -13.49 12.97
CA GLN A 40 0.41 -12.80 12.07
C GLN A 40 0.98 -11.43 11.67
N ILE A 41 1.20 -11.23 10.35
CA ILE A 41 1.58 -9.93 9.80
C ILE A 41 0.31 -9.08 9.64
N VAL A 42 0.40 -7.85 10.11
CA VAL A 42 -0.64 -6.82 10.00
C VAL A 42 -0.06 -5.54 9.43
N TYR A 43 -0.91 -4.70 8.90
CA TYR A 43 -0.52 -3.46 8.25
C TYR A 43 -0.96 -2.27 9.11
N ILE A 44 -0.05 -1.33 9.28
CA ILE A 44 -0.28 -0.10 10.01
C ILE A 44 0.15 1.11 9.19
N THR A 45 -0.41 2.26 9.51
CA THR A 45 0.10 3.53 9.03
C THR A 45 0.79 4.28 10.18
N GLU A 46 1.72 5.15 9.84
CA GLU A 46 2.52 5.89 10.84
C GLU A 46 1.65 6.70 11.81
N LYS A 47 0.61 7.37 11.29
CA LYS A 47 -0.32 8.20 12.06
C LYS A 47 -1.63 7.49 12.44
N GLY A 48 -1.81 6.24 12.02
CA GLY A 48 -3.04 5.49 12.28
C GLY A 48 -3.09 4.94 13.70
N THR A 49 -4.30 4.78 14.22
CA THR A 49 -4.56 4.22 15.56
C THR A 49 -5.01 2.76 15.50
N VAL A 50 -5.20 2.20 14.29
CA VAL A 50 -5.67 0.85 14.08
C VAL A 50 -4.69 0.05 13.22
N TRP A 51 -4.73 -1.27 13.36
CA TRP A 51 -4.05 -2.21 12.47
C TRP A 51 -5.04 -2.85 11.49
N HIS A 52 -4.55 -3.28 10.34
CA HIS A 52 -5.32 -3.91 9.26
C HIS A 52 -4.78 -5.30 8.98
N SER A 53 -5.66 -6.29 8.84
CA SER A 53 -5.30 -7.65 8.43
C SER A 53 -5.14 -7.79 6.92
N ASP A 54 -5.71 -6.86 6.15
CA ASP A 54 -5.69 -6.86 4.69
C ASP A 54 -5.02 -5.59 4.17
N TYR A 55 -3.96 -5.77 3.34
CA TYR A 55 -3.27 -4.67 2.66
C TYR A 55 -4.19 -3.90 1.71
N GLN A 56 -5.16 -4.58 1.08
CA GLN A 56 -6.12 -4.00 0.15
C GLN A 56 -7.30 -3.30 0.83
N CYS A 57 -7.32 -3.25 2.16
CA CYS A 57 -8.39 -2.60 2.90
C CYS A 57 -8.57 -1.14 2.44
N SER A 58 -9.80 -0.75 2.07
CA SER A 58 -10.10 0.59 1.58
C SER A 58 -9.87 1.70 2.62
N TYR A 59 -9.80 1.34 3.92
CA TYR A 59 -9.42 2.28 4.98
C TYR A 59 -7.90 2.43 5.10
N LEU A 60 -7.15 1.47 4.59
CA LEU A 60 -5.69 1.52 4.55
C LEU A 60 -5.19 2.20 3.28
N GLN A 61 -5.79 1.89 2.14
CA GLN A 61 -5.45 2.48 0.84
C GLN A 61 -6.09 3.86 0.67
N LEU A 62 -5.33 4.81 0.13
CA LEU A 62 -5.87 6.11 -0.21
C LEU A 62 -6.56 6.07 -1.59
N SER A 63 -7.86 6.31 -1.61
CA SER A 63 -8.59 6.57 -2.84
C SER A 63 -8.47 8.06 -3.17
N ILE A 64 -7.50 8.43 -4.02
CA ILE A 64 -7.26 9.81 -4.42
C ILE A 64 -8.09 10.12 -5.67
N GLN A 65 -8.84 11.22 -5.62
CA GLN A 65 -9.65 11.72 -6.72
C GLN A 65 -9.22 13.15 -7.06
N TYR A 66 -9.20 13.47 -8.35
CA TYR A 66 -9.02 14.83 -8.84
C TYR A 66 -10.39 15.44 -9.16
N VAL A 67 -10.71 16.57 -8.56
CA VAL A 67 -12.01 17.24 -8.69
C VAL A 67 -11.83 18.73 -8.94
N GLN A 68 -12.79 19.36 -9.60
CA GLN A 68 -12.81 20.80 -9.75
C GLN A 68 -13.11 21.48 -8.41
N TYR A 69 -12.36 22.53 -8.11
CA TYR A 69 -12.53 23.25 -6.84
C TYR A 69 -13.93 23.84 -6.68
N SER A 70 -14.57 24.26 -7.78
CA SER A 70 -15.95 24.76 -7.79
C SER A 70 -16.98 23.73 -7.32
N GLU A 71 -16.72 22.44 -7.57
CA GLU A 71 -17.63 21.34 -7.19
C GLU A 71 -17.42 20.91 -5.73
N LEU A 72 -16.23 21.20 -5.18
CA LEU A 72 -15.82 20.74 -3.86
C LEU A 72 -16.77 21.20 -2.73
N GLN A 73 -17.38 22.35 -2.85
CA GLN A 73 -18.30 22.89 -1.84
C GLN A 73 -19.55 22.01 -1.66
N ASN A 74 -19.97 21.33 -2.72
CA ASN A 74 -21.14 20.45 -2.73
C ASN A 74 -20.76 19.00 -2.38
N MET A 75 -19.47 18.68 -2.37
CA MET A 75 -18.98 17.33 -2.06
C MET A 75 -18.83 17.10 -0.54
N ARG A 76 -18.97 15.85 -0.17
CA ARG A 76 -18.74 15.35 1.19
C ARG A 76 -17.88 14.12 1.13
N ASN A 77 -17.08 13.90 2.16
CA ASN A 77 -16.35 12.64 2.29
C ASN A 77 -17.31 11.52 2.72
N GLU A 78 -16.82 10.28 2.73
CA GLU A 78 -17.59 9.09 3.13
C GLU A 78 -18.16 9.17 4.56
N GLY A 79 -17.62 10.03 5.41
CA GLY A 79 -18.13 10.32 6.74
C GLY A 79 -19.13 11.51 6.78
N GLY A 80 -19.51 12.08 5.63
CA GLY A 80 -20.42 13.23 5.53
C GLY A 80 -19.76 14.59 5.82
N GLY A 81 -18.45 14.61 6.09
CA GLY A 81 -17.70 15.83 6.41
C GLY A 81 -17.36 16.67 5.17
N LYS A 82 -17.24 17.99 5.37
CA LYS A 82 -16.76 18.92 4.34
C LYS A 82 -15.23 18.82 4.20
N TYR A 83 -14.75 19.19 3.00
CA TYR A 83 -13.32 19.29 2.74
C TYR A 83 -12.80 20.70 3.10
N HIS A 84 -11.68 20.73 3.82
CA HIS A 84 -10.95 21.95 4.22
C HIS A 84 -9.61 22.01 3.50
N LYS A 85 -9.00 23.19 3.44
CA LYS A 85 -7.68 23.35 2.84
C LYS A 85 -6.60 22.57 3.61
N CYS A 86 -5.69 21.96 2.89
CA CYS A 86 -4.48 21.40 3.50
C CYS A 86 -3.47 22.53 3.78
N GLU A 87 -3.05 22.66 5.03
CA GLU A 87 -2.10 23.69 5.44
C GLU A 87 -0.69 23.52 4.85
N GLN A 88 -0.37 22.30 4.40
CA GLN A 88 0.96 21.97 3.88
C GLN A 88 1.13 22.21 2.37
N CYS A 89 0.06 22.29 1.58
CA CYS A 89 0.18 22.43 0.13
C CYS A 89 -0.83 23.43 -0.48
N VAL A 90 -1.71 24.01 0.30
CA VAL A 90 -2.66 25.03 -0.16
C VAL A 90 -2.34 26.35 0.54
N TYR A 91 -1.37 27.07 -0.03
CA TYR A 91 -0.97 28.40 0.40
C TYR A 91 -1.80 29.44 -0.38
N GLY A 92 -2.67 30.16 0.34
CA GLY A 92 -3.56 31.14 -0.30
C GLY A 92 -4.78 30.52 -0.94
N GLN A 93 -4.89 30.61 -2.27
CA GLN A 93 -6.03 30.11 -3.05
C GLN A 93 -5.84 28.66 -3.51
N ALA A 94 -6.93 27.92 -3.60
CA ALA A 94 -6.96 26.63 -4.24
C ALA A 94 -6.72 26.78 -5.75
N MET A 95 -6.09 25.75 -6.35
CA MET A 95 -6.05 25.64 -7.81
C MET A 95 -7.44 25.33 -8.36
N ASN A 96 -7.62 25.48 -9.67
CA ASN A 96 -8.89 25.15 -10.36
C ASN A 96 -9.29 23.67 -10.14
N GLY A 97 -8.32 22.79 -10.01
CA GLY A 97 -8.51 21.40 -9.66
C GLY A 97 -7.68 20.99 -8.46
N VAL A 98 -8.23 20.17 -7.60
CA VAL A 98 -7.66 19.74 -6.35
C VAL A 98 -7.76 18.23 -6.16
N TYR A 99 -6.93 17.68 -5.30
CA TYR A 99 -6.93 16.27 -4.93
C TYR A 99 -7.60 16.07 -3.58
N ILE A 100 -8.51 15.11 -3.52
CA ILE A 100 -9.21 14.71 -2.29
C ILE A 100 -9.09 13.20 -2.08
N THR A 101 -9.41 12.75 -0.89
CA THR A 101 -9.52 11.31 -0.59
C THR A 101 -10.92 11.01 -0.06
N SER A 102 -11.41 9.79 -0.29
CA SER A 102 -12.77 9.40 0.11
C SER A 102 -13.03 9.54 1.61
N TYR A 103 -12.03 9.27 2.45
CA TYR A 103 -12.16 9.31 3.91
C TYR A 103 -11.48 10.52 4.57
N GLY A 104 -10.69 11.27 3.81
CA GLY A 104 -10.04 12.48 4.31
C GLY A 104 -11.01 13.65 4.40
N ASN A 105 -10.61 14.68 5.13
CA ASN A 105 -11.36 15.94 5.26
C ASN A 105 -10.59 17.13 4.70
N ARG A 106 -9.53 16.88 3.91
CA ARG A 106 -8.70 17.95 3.34
C ARG A 106 -8.58 17.80 1.83
N TYR A 107 -8.52 18.94 1.12
CA TYR A 107 -8.16 19.01 -0.28
C TYR A 107 -6.72 19.51 -0.45
N HIS A 108 -6.07 19.09 -1.53
CA HIS A 108 -4.66 19.30 -1.78
C HIS A 108 -4.43 19.85 -3.19
N ASN A 109 -3.49 20.78 -3.32
CA ASN A 109 -3.07 21.30 -4.63
C ASN A 109 -1.99 20.42 -5.30
N SER A 110 -1.40 19.47 -4.57
CA SER A 110 -0.31 18.63 -5.07
C SER A 110 -0.45 17.18 -4.61
N LEU A 111 -0.30 16.23 -5.54
CA LEU A 111 -0.16 14.80 -5.26
C LEU A 111 1.08 14.48 -4.41
N ASN A 112 2.10 15.33 -4.45
CA ASN A 112 3.34 15.15 -3.69
C ASN A 112 3.25 15.65 -2.24
N CYS A 113 2.08 16.13 -1.82
CA CYS A 113 1.87 16.57 -0.45
C CYS A 113 2.13 15.45 0.54
N SER A 114 2.95 15.69 1.56
CA SER A 114 3.26 14.71 2.60
C SER A 114 2.02 14.26 3.40
N SER A 115 1.03 15.16 3.54
CA SER A 115 -0.26 14.83 4.19
C SER A 115 -1.17 13.96 3.33
N LEU A 116 -0.93 13.86 2.02
CA LEU A 116 -1.67 13.00 1.10
C LEU A 116 -1.02 11.61 0.98
N LYS A 117 0.27 11.49 1.30
CA LYS A 117 0.99 10.22 1.27
C LYS A 117 0.77 9.43 2.55
N ARG A 118 0.54 8.13 2.42
CA ARG A 118 0.53 7.19 3.54
C ARG A 118 1.69 6.23 3.42
N THR A 119 2.51 6.14 4.46
CA THR A 119 3.50 5.08 4.61
C THR A 119 2.83 3.90 5.30
N ILE A 120 2.66 2.80 4.57
CA ILE A 120 2.12 1.55 5.10
C ILE A 120 3.30 0.66 5.50
N ARG A 121 3.27 0.14 6.71
CA ARG A 121 4.29 -0.77 7.25
C ARG A 121 3.65 -2.11 7.59
N ALA A 122 4.31 -3.18 7.18
CA ALA A 122 3.97 -4.53 7.62
C ALA A 122 4.75 -4.82 8.92
N VAL A 123 4.05 -5.23 9.95
CA VAL A 123 4.60 -5.51 11.29
C VAL A 123 3.95 -6.77 11.87
N HIS A 124 4.57 -7.37 12.86
CA HIS A 124 3.93 -8.46 13.59
C HIS A 124 2.79 -7.94 14.48
N LYS A 125 1.71 -8.72 14.60
CA LYS A 125 0.54 -8.34 15.41
C LYS A 125 0.92 -8.09 16.88
N SER A 126 1.90 -8.82 17.39
CA SER A 126 2.45 -8.62 18.74
C SER A 126 3.04 -7.23 18.96
N GLU A 127 3.58 -6.59 17.92
CA GLU A 127 4.17 -5.25 18.00
C GLU A 127 3.11 -4.13 18.08
N VAL A 128 1.86 -4.44 17.80
CA VAL A 128 0.75 -3.45 17.76
C VAL A 128 -0.29 -3.67 18.84
N ALA A 129 0.08 -4.31 19.95
CA ALA A 129 -0.82 -4.65 21.06
C ALA A 129 -1.62 -3.46 21.62
N GLY A 130 -1.14 -2.21 21.45
CA GLY A 130 -1.84 -1.00 21.85
C GLY A 130 -2.78 -0.39 20.81
N ARG A 131 -2.90 -0.98 19.61
CA ARG A 131 -3.76 -0.49 18.54
C ARG A 131 -4.99 -1.36 18.36
N GLY A 132 -6.15 -0.73 18.16
CA GLY A 132 -7.38 -1.46 17.83
C GLY A 132 -7.32 -2.11 16.44
N GLY A 133 -8.12 -3.16 16.23
CA GLY A 133 -8.33 -3.72 14.91
C GLY A 133 -9.21 -2.81 14.04
N CYS A 134 -8.95 -2.76 12.75
CA CYS A 134 -9.78 -2.04 11.79
C CYS A 134 -11.18 -2.68 11.74
N SER A 135 -12.23 -1.88 11.90
CA SER A 135 -13.61 -2.36 11.87
C SER A 135 -14.03 -3.04 10.57
N LYS A 136 -13.30 -2.78 9.47
CA LYS A 136 -13.61 -3.32 8.14
C LYS A 136 -12.91 -4.65 7.86
N CYS A 137 -11.63 -4.79 8.20
CA CYS A 137 -10.82 -5.96 7.81
C CYS A 137 -10.27 -6.77 8.98
N ALA A 138 -10.26 -6.25 10.21
CA ALA A 138 -9.73 -6.94 11.38
C ALA A 138 -10.88 -7.44 12.26
N LYS A 139 -11.61 -8.43 11.75
CA LYS A 139 -12.66 -9.13 12.49
C LYS A 139 -12.13 -10.41 13.13
#